data_cf8e0ad15bf1cc638f19e324368cd15f
#
_entry.id   cf8e0ad15bf1cc638f19e324368cd15f
#
_cell.length_a   1.000
_cell.length_b   1.000
_cell.length_c   1.000
_cell.angle_alpha   90.00
_cell.angle_beta   90.00
_cell.angle_gamma   90.00
#
_symmetry.space_group_name_H-M   'P 1'
#
loop_
_entity.id
_entity.type
_entity.pdbx_description
1 polymer ?
#
loop_
_entity_poly.entity_id
_entity_poly.type
_entity_poly.pdbx_seq_one_letter_code
_entity_poly.pdbx_strand_id
1 'polypeptide(L)'
;HFAVKVTAPDGSFAETPASKDSYETTDLGEKIEKADYKMGADGNVMGFLYLNRNKNIKVEYIGERKYTTTMPPADRQALAGIYELSQLLSSIEQIKKEQEEANLKIQFVTKKIEQKQQEEKAEQKDE
;
A
#
# COMPACT_ATOMS: atom_id res chain seq x y z
N HIS A 1 -13.64 3.98 19.17
CA HIS A 1 -12.30 4.03 18.56
C HIS A 1 -11.56 2.72 18.81
N PHE A 2 -10.97 2.19 17.77
CA PHE A 2 -10.24 0.92 17.82
C PHE A 2 -8.87 1.11 17.17
N ALA A 3 -7.81 0.66 17.83
CA ALA A 3 -6.44 0.71 17.32
C ALA A 3 -5.74 -0.61 17.60
N VAL A 4 -4.73 -0.93 16.80
CA VAL A 4 -3.87 -2.10 16.97
C VAL A 4 -2.43 -1.64 17.14
N LYS A 5 -1.78 -2.10 18.19
CA LYS A 5 -0.36 -1.86 18.45
C LYS A 5 0.41 -3.17 18.36
N VAL A 6 1.50 -3.17 17.63
CA VAL A 6 2.41 -4.32 17.49
C VAL A 6 3.77 -3.94 18.05
N THR A 7 4.34 -4.81 18.87
CA THR A 7 5.59 -4.54 19.59
C THR A 7 6.56 -5.71 19.37
N ALA A 8 7.80 -5.38 19.00
CA ALA A 8 8.90 -6.32 18.86
C ALA A 8 9.58 -6.57 20.21
N PRO A 9 10.40 -7.65 20.36
CA PRO A 9 11.06 -7.97 21.62
C PRO A 9 12.02 -6.90 22.12
N ASP A 10 12.56 -6.05 21.25
CA ASP A 10 13.45 -4.94 21.61
C ASP A 10 12.71 -3.70 22.14
N GLY A 11 11.38 -3.75 22.20
CA GLY A 11 10.54 -2.64 22.64
C GLY A 11 10.10 -1.68 21.55
N SER A 12 10.60 -1.82 20.32
CA SER A 12 10.12 -1.04 19.19
C SER A 12 8.70 -1.43 18.85
N PHE A 13 7.89 -0.47 18.38
CA PHE A 13 6.48 -0.70 18.11
C PHE A 13 5.98 0.13 16.94
N ALA A 14 4.85 -0.28 16.39
CA ALA A 14 4.03 0.51 15.48
C ALA A 14 2.57 0.40 15.92
N GLU A 15 1.80 1.43 15.68
CA GLU A 15 0.40 1.51 16.11
C GLU A 15 -0.44 2.11 14.98
N THR A 16 -1.59 1.51 14.72
CA THR A 16 -2.55 2.08 13.78
C THR A 16 -3.17 3.34 14.37
N PRO A 17 -3.56 4.32 13.55
CA PRO A 17 -4.43 5.37 14.03
C PRO A 17 -5.75 4.78 14.52
N ALA A 18 -6.44 5.47 15.42
CA ALA A 18 -7.76 5.02 15.88
C ALA A 18 -8.73 5.02 14.70
N SER A 19 -9.38 3.89 14.45
CA SER A 19 -10.34 3.78 13.36
C SER A 19 -11.64 4.48 13.73
N LYS A 20 -12.09 5.37 12.85
CA LYS A 20 -13.40 6.02 12.95
C LYS A 20 -14.52 5.15 12.36
N ASP A 21 -14.14 4.23 11.50
CA ASP A 21 -15.06 3.37 10.73
C ASP A 21 -15.18 1.97 11.33
N SER A 22 -14.76 1.79 12.59
CA SER A 22 -14.93 0.52 13.28
C SER A 22 -16.42 0.27 13.55
N TYR A 23 -16.85 -0.95 13.29
CA TYR A 23 -18.20 -1.38 13.59
C TYR A 23 -18.20 -2.67 14.40
N GLU A 24 -19.23 -2.83 15.23
CA GLU A 24 -19.45 -4.01 16.04
C GLU A 24 -20.56 -4.85 15.43
N THR A 25 -20.32 -6.16 15.32
CA THR A 25 -21.35 -7.13 14.95
C THR A 25 -21.47 -8.18 16.02
N THR A 26 -22.67 -8.71 16.23
CA THR A 26 -22.91 -9.82 17.15
C THR A 26 -23.32 -11.03 16.32
N ASP A 27 -22.53 -12.11 16.41
CA ASP A 27 -22.82 -13.38 15.75
C ASP A 27 -22.70 -14.50 16.78
N LEU A 28 -23.72 -15.36 16.85
CA LEU A 28 -23.80 -16.50 17.80
C LEU A 28 -23.49 -16.13 19.26
N GLY A 29 -23.84 -14.90 19.67
CA GLY A 29 -23.60 -14.40 21.02
C GLY A 29 -22.19 -13.87 21.27
N GLU A 30 -21.33 -13.85 20.26
CA GLU A 30 -20.01 -13.22 20.31
C GLU A 30 -20.04 -11.81 19.70
N LYS A 31 -19.36 -10.88 20.37
CA LYS A 31 -19.19 -9.52 19.89
C LYS A 31 -17.94 -9.46 19.01
N ILE A 32 -18.11 -9.11 17.74
CA ILE A 32 -17.03 -8.99 16.77
C ILE A 32 -16.80 -7.51 16.45
N GLU A 33 -15.58 -7.02 16.66
CA GLU A 33 -15.16 -5.70 16.26
C GLU A 33 -14.29 -5.79 14.99
N LYS A 34 -14.60 -4.97 14.01
CA LYS A 34 -13.84 -4.88 12.75
C LYS A 34 -13.39 -3.45 12.50
N ALA A 35 -12.17 -3.31 12.05
CA ALA A 35 -11.60 -2.04 11.60
C ALA A 35 -10.78 -2.27 10.35
N ASP A 36 -11.03 -1.47 9.33
CA ASP A 36 -10.32 -1.54 8.07
C ASP A 36 -9.40 -0.33 7.91
N TYR A 37 -8.20 -0.58 7.41
CA TYR A 37 -7.22 0.46 7.13
C TYR A 37 -6.77 0.38 5.67
N LYS A 38 -6.67 1.53 5.02
CA LYS A 38 -6.08 1.62 3.69
C LYS A 38 -4.56 1.45 3.76
N MET A 39 -3.98 0.90 2.71
CA MET A 39 -2.54 0.78 2.56
C MET A 39 -1.88 2.16 2.69
N GLY A 40 -0.87 2.26 3.55
CA GLY A 40 -0.19 3.53 3.84
C GLY A 40 -0.87 4.39 4.90
N ALA A 41 -2.08 4.04 5.36
CA ALA A 41 -2.81 4.74 6.42
C ALA A 41 -2.92 3.91 7.72
N ASP A 42 -2.10 2.88 7.85
CA ASP A 42 -2.09 1.92 8.96
C ASP A 42 -1.05 2.24 10.05
N GLY A 43 -0.47 3.44 10.08
CA GLY A 43 0.60 3.79 11.01
C GLY A 43 1.89 2.99 10.79
N ASN A 44 2.11 2.48 9.59
CA ASN A 44 3.22 1.63 9.18
C ASN A 44 3.26 0.27 9.90
N VAL A 45 2.15 -0.21 10.40
CA VAL A 45 2.06 -1.51 11.08
C VAL A 45 2.47 -2.66 10.15
N MET A 46 2.00 -2.68 8.91
CA MET A 46 2.36 -3.72 7.95
C MET A 46 3.84 -3.72 7.62
N GLY A 47 4.45 -2.55 7.42
CA GLY A 47 5.89 -2.41 7.21
C GLY A 47 6.71 -2.87 8.41
N PHE A 48 6.27 -2.53 9.61
CA PHE A 48 6.88 -2.97 10.86
C PHE A 48 6.84 -4.50 11.01
N LEU A 49 5.69 -5.11 10.73
CA LEU A 49 5.53 -6.57 10.77
C LEU A 49 6.42 -7.27 9.75
N TYR A 50 6.58 -6.69 8.57
CA TYR A 50 7.48 -7.22 7.55
C TYR A 50 8.94 -7.19 8.00
N LEU A 51 9.41 -6.06 8.54
CA LEU A 51 10.78 -5.90 9.05
C LEU A 51 11.08 -6.85 10.22
N ASN A 52 10.07 -7.17 11.02
CA ASN A 52 10.20 -8.00 12.22
C ASN A 52 9.58 -9.39 12.05
N ARG A 53 9.38 -9.85 10.82
CA ARG A 53 8.70 -11.11 10.50
C ARG A 53 9.30 -12.37 11.12
N ASN A 54 10.57 -12.31 11.51
CA ASN A 54 11.28 -13.42 12.15
C ASN A 54 11.37 -13.29 13.68
N LYS A 55 10.69 -12.31 14.25
CA LYS A 55 10.69 -12.03 15.69
C LYS A 55 9.30 -12.28 16.28
N ASN A 56 9.26 -12.57 17.57
CA ASN A 56 7.99 -12.66 18.28
C ASN A 56 7.34 -11.28 18.40
N ILE A 57 6.11 -11.17 17.95
CA ILE A 57 5.36 -9.91 17.94
C ILE A 57 4.23 -9.98 18.95
N LYS A 58 4.21 -9.01 19.86
CA LYS A 58 3.11 -8.77 20.77
C LYS A 58 2.07 -7.90 20.08
N VAL A 59 0.82 -8.30 20.11
CA VAL A 59 -0.30 -7.56 19.52
C VAL A 59 -1.22 -7.08 20.63
N GLU A 60 -1.48 -5.78 20.64
CA GLU A 60 -2.41 -5.17 21.58
C GLU A 60 -3.59 -4.58 20.79
N TYR A 61 -4.79 -5.06 21.09
CA TYR A 61 -6.04 -4.52 20.56
C TYR A 61 -6.56 -3.49 21.56
N ILE A 62 -6.58 -2.23 21.14
CA ILE A 62 -6.92 -1.09 22.00
C ILE A 62 -8.31 -0.58 21.62
N GLY A 63 -9.28 -0.80 22.47
CA GLY A 63 -10.66 -0.34 22.32
C GLY A 63 -11.20 0.06 23.69
N GLU A 64 -12.49 -0.17 23.95
CA GLU A 64 -13.07 -0.02 25.28
C GLU A 64 -12.38 -0.92 26.31
N ARG A 65 -11.95 -2.10 25.87
CA ARG A 65 -11.13 -3.02 26.62
C ARG A 65 -9.86 -3.32 25.85
N LYS A 66 -8.74 -3.41 26.56
CA LYS A 66 -7.46 -3.78 25.99
C LYS A 66 -7.30 -5.30 25.99
N TYR A 67 -6.99 -5.87 24.86
CA TYR A 67 -6.66 -7.29 24.71
C TYR A 67 -5.25 -7.44 24.16
N THR A 68 -4.45 -8.29 24.79
CA THR A 68 -3.06 -8.52 24.42
C THR A 68 -2.83 -9.99 24.08
N THR A 69 -2.17 -10.26 22.96
CA THR A 69 -1.80 -11.60 22.52
C THR A 69 -0.46 -11.59 21.81
N THR A 70 0.09 -12.78 21.57
CA THR A 70 1.29 -12.92 20.74
C THR A 70 0.85 -13.39 19.34
N MET A 71 1.38 -12.73 18.30
CA MET A 71 1.05 -13.10 16.93
C MET A 71 1.61 -14.49 16.60
N PRO A 72 0.78 -15.45 16.14
CA PRO A 72 1.29 -16.76 15.70
C PRO A 72 2.28 -16.63 14.53
N PRO A 73 3.32 -17.51 14.44
CA PRO A 73 4.30 -17.46 13.35
C PRO A 73 3.67 -17.53 11.96
N ALA A 74 2.60 -18.32 11.80
CA ALA A 74 1.88 -18.43 10.52
C ALA A 74 1.26 -17.08 10.11
N ASP A 75 0.69 -16.34 11.05
CA ASP A 75 0.11 -15.01 10.79
C ASP A 75 1.19 -13.99 10.43
N ARG A 76 2.34 -14.03 11.09
CA ARG A 76 3.48 -13.16 10.75
C ARG A 76 3.94 -13.39 9.31
N GLN A 77 4.09 -14.65 8.90
CA GLN A 77 4.50 -14.99 7.55
C GLN A 77 3.45 -14.61 6.51
N ALA A 78 2.19 -14.82 6.79
CA ALA A 78 1.08 -14.43 5.92
C ALA A 78 1.04 -12.92 5.70
N LEU A 79 1.14 -12.13 6.76
CA LEU A 79 1.15 -10.66 6.68
C LEU A 79 2.39 -10.14 5.97
N ALA A 80 3.56 -10.74 6.20
CA ALA A 80 4.79 -10.39 5.48
C ALA A 80 4.66 -10.66 3.98
N GLY A 81 4.06 -11.80 3.59
CA GLY A 81 3.80 -12.14 2.19
C GLY A 81 2.83 -11.17 1.51
N ILE A 82 1.78 -10.76 2.21
CA ILE A 82 0.82 -9.76 1.72
C ILE A 82 1.52 -8.41 1.52
N TYR A 83 2.37 -7.99 2.44
CA TYR A 83 3.13 -6.76 2.32
C TYR A 83 4.07 -6.79 1.11
N GLU A 84 4.85 -7.86 0.93
CA GLU A 84 5.72 -8.04 -0.25
C GLU A 84 4.94 -7.97 -1.55
N LEU A 85 3.81 -8.67 -1.63
CA LEU A 85 2.95 -8.68 -2.82
C LEU A 85 2.43 -7.27 -3.12
N SER A 86 2.00 -6.53 -2.11
CA SER A 86 1.49 -5.17 -2.29
C SER A 86 2.58 -4.21 -2.77
N GLN A 87 3.81 -4.34 -2.27
CA GLN A 87 4.95 -3.55 -2.74
C GLN A 87 5.30 -3.87 -4.19
N LEU A 88 5.27 -5.15 -4.56
CA LEU A 88 5.51 -5.59 -5.93
C LEU A 88 4.44 -5.03 -6.90
N LEU A 89 3.17 -5.10 -6.54
CA LEU A 89 2.07 -4.56 -7.34
C LEU A 89 2.18 -3.05 -7.52
N SER A 90 2.53 -2.32 -6.46
CA SER A 90 2.78 -0.88 -6.53
C SER A 90 3.94 -0.54 -7.48
N SER A 91 5.01 -1.33 -7.45
CA SER A 91 6.16 -1.17 -8.35
C SER A 91 5.77 -1.41 -9.82
N ILE A 92 4.96 -2.42 -10.09
CA ILE A 92 4.46 -2.73 -11.43
C ILE A 92 3.57 -1.60 -11.95
N GLU A 93 2.68 -1.06 -11.13
CA GLU A 93 1.83 0.08 -11.51
C GLU A 93 2.67 1.32 -11.82
N GLN A 94 3.70 1.59 -11.05
CA GLN A 94 4.62 2.70 -11.30
C GLN A 94 5.37 2.54 -12.62
N ILE A 95 5.86 1.35 -12.93
CA ILE A 95 6.54 1.05 -14.20
C ILE A 95 5.59 1.24 -15.38
N LYS A 96 4.36 0.75 -15.30
CA LYS A 96 3.34 0.93 -16.34
C LYS A 96 3.04 2.40 -16.59
N LYS A 97 2.90 3.18 -15.53
CA LYS A 97 2.67 4.62 -15.62
C LYS A 97 3.82 5.34 -16.32
N GLU A 98 5.05 5.01 -15.97
CA GLU A 98 6.25 5.57 -16.60
C GLU A 98 6.33 5.20 -18.09
N GLN A 99 5.98 3.97 -18.46
CA GLN A 99 5.93 3.53 -19.85
C GLN A 99 4.85 4.29 -20.65
N GLU A 100 3.68 4.51 -20.09
CA GLU A 100 2.62 5.28 -20.73
C GLU A 100 3.04 6.73 -20.96
N GLU A 101 3.65 7.36 -19.97
CA GLU A 101 4.19 8.73 -20.08
C GLU A 101 5.29 8.82 -21.15
N ALA A 102 6.20 7.84 -21.20
CA ALA A 102 7.25 7.78 -22.23
C ALA A 102 6.67 7.63 -23.64
N ASN A 103 5.66 6.76 -23.80
CA ASN A 103 4.98 6.56 -25.08
C ASN A 103 4.27 7.84 -25.57
N LEU A 104 3.62 8.56 -24.65
CA LEU A 104 2.98 9.84 -24.97
C LEU A 104 4.00 10.89 -25.42
N LYS A 105 5.16 10.97 -24.80
CA LYS A 105 6.24 11.84 -25.20
C LYS A 105 6.77 11.51 -26.60
N ILE A 106 6.95 10.23 -26.90
CA ILE A 106 7.40 9.75 -28.20
C ILE A 106 6.38 10.13 -29.28
N GLN A 107 5.10 9.92 -29.06
CA GLN A 107 4.04 10.30 -29.98
C GLN A 107 4.00 11.80 -30.26
N PHE A 108 4.18 12.61 -29.24
CA PHE A 108 4.21 14.06 -29.37
C PHE A 108 5.39 14.53 -30.22
N VAL A 109 6.59 14.00 -29.99
CA VAL A 109 7.80 14.31 -30.76
C VAL A 109 7.64 13.87 -32.22
N THR A 110 7.10 12.68 -32.46
CA THR A 110 6.85 12.15 -33.80
C THR A 110 5.90 13.05 -34.59
N LYS A 111 4.82 13.53 -33.97
CA LYS A 111 3.89 14.47 -34.61
C LYS A 111 4.57 15.80 -34.99
N LYS A 112 5.44 16.32 -34.14
CA LYS A 112 6.20 17.54 -34.44
C LYS A 112 7.15 17.36 -35.64
N ILE A 113 7.80 16.21 -35.72
CA ILE A 113 8.69 15.90 -36.85
C ILE A 113 7.89 15.82 -38.15
N GLU A 114 6.75 15.14 -38.14
CA GLU A 114 5.87 15.05 -39.31
C GLU A 114 5.35 16.41 -39.78
N GLN A 115 4.97 17.29 -38.86
CA GLN A 115 4.55 18.65 -39.17
C GLN A 115 5.66 19.46 -39.85
N LYS A 116 6.90 19.39 -39.33
CA LYS A 116 8.04 20.05 -39.94
C LYS A 116 8.33 19.56 -41.37
N GLN A 117 8.25 18.24 -41.58
CA GLN A 117 8.45 17.65 -42.91
C GLN A 117 7.39 18.11 -43.90
N GLN A 118 6.13 18.25 -43.47
CA GLN A 118 5.07 18.78 -44.32
C GLN A 118 5.24 20.24 -44.66
N GLU A 119 5.68 21.06 -43.70
CA GLU A 119 5.97 22.47 -43.93
C GLU A 119 7.12 22.67 -44.91
N GLU A 120 8.21 21.91 -44.78
CA GLU A 120 9.34 21.94 -45.70
C GLU A 120 8.95 21.53 -47.12
N LYS A 121 8.09 20.51 -47.27
CA LYS A 121 7.58 20.10 -48.58
C LYS A 121 6.67 21.15 -49.23
N ALA A 122 5.86 21.85 -48.42
CA ALA A 122 5.01 22.93 -48.90
C ALA A 122 5.83 24.13 -49.39
N GLU A 123 6.89 24.50 -48.67
CA GLU A 123 7.82 25.57 -49.09
C GLU A 123 8.56 25.23 -50.40
N GLN A 124 8.97 23.97 -50.59
CA GLN A 124 9.61 23.53 -51.82
C GLN A 124 8.68 23.53 -53.04
N LYS A 125 7.38 23.39 -52.84
CA LYS A 125 6.38 23.43 -53.92
C LYS A 125 6.04 24.83 -54.41
N ASP A 126 6.27 25.86 -53.61
CA ASP A 126 6.00 27.26 -53.95
C ASP A 126 7.15 27.93 -54.74
N GLU A 127 8.25 27.23 -54.94
CA GLU A 127 9.32 27.63 -55.84
C GLU A 127 9.03 27.10 -57.26
#